data_d17ee47c27a73e23c90f520330407069
#
_entry.id   d17ee47c27a73e23c90f520330407069
#
_cell.length_a   1.000
_cell.length_b   1.000
_cell.length_c   1.000
_cell.angle_alpha   90.00
_cell.angle_beta   90.00
_cell.angle_gamma   90.00
#
_symmetry.space_group_name_H-M   'P 1'
#
loop_
_entity.id
_entity.type
_entity.pdbx_description
1 polymer ?
#
loop_
_entity_poly.entity_id
_entity_poly.type
_entity_poly.pdbx_seq_one_letter_code
_entity_poly.pdbx_strand_id
1 'polypeptide(L)'
;MATIRTRERKDGSVAYLTEVRVKRNGEIVHRESKTFAQLGQAKAWAKSREKKHANQEPKVRRSLGIKNPTLKKILEKYRKEVSAIRPMGRSKDSAIRYLEKCEIATMLACDINASDIISHIRSRRQAGAGPSTANNDIVWLRVILRYARAAWDLPFSLMVIDDAAEVLKAEKLISKAKSRSRRPTAGELDKLTKFFDTRDKRRSSIPMKDIMWFAIHSARRQGEITELLYSDNEESTQTGIVRDIKHPTDRNQLRRFKYTPEAWEIVCRQPGDEDRVFPFEPRSIGAAFRRACKLLDIHDLHFHDLRHEATSRLFEAGYSIVEVQQFTLHDSWGTLSRYTHLRPETVKIRS
;
A
#
# COMPACT_ATOMS: atom_id res chain seq x y z
N MET A 1 -18.39 -36.05 13.67
CA MET A 1 -18.59 -36.72 14.98
C MET A 1 -18.44 -35.70 16.09
N ALA A 2 -19.42 -35.66 17.00
CA ALA A 2 -19.38 -34.80 18.17
C ALA A 2 -18.81 -35.56 19.38
N THR A 3 -18.03 -34.87 20.18
CA THR A 3 -17.51 -35.40 21.46
C THR A 3 -17.99 -34.48 22.59
N ILE A 4 -18.58 -35.07 23.64
CA ILE A 4 -19.02 -34.32 24.82
C ILE A 4 -18.15 -34.76 25.99
N ARG A 5 -17.48 -33.79 26.63
CA ARG A 5 -16.63 -34.01 27.81
C ARG A 5 -17.24 -33.30 29.01
N THR A 6 -17.28 -33.98 30.14
CA THR A 6 -17.73 -33.41 31.41
C THR A 6 -16.57 -32.66 32.05
N ARG A 7 -16.83 -31.46 32.57
CA ARG A 7 -15.89 -30.63 33.30
C ARG A 7 -16.54 -30.16 34.61
N GLU A 8 -15.87 -30.39 35.69
CA GLU A 8 -16.26 -29.86 37.01
C GLU A 8 -15.70 -28.46 37.17
N ARG A 9 -16.50 -27.51 37.61
CA ARG A 9 -16.09 -26.13 37.85
C ARG A 9 -15.62 -25.99 39.30
N LYS A 10 -14.92 -24.89 39.59
CA LYS A 10 -14.39 -24.57 40.93
C LYS A 10 -15.50 -24.43 42.01
N ASP A 11 -16.73 -24.18 41.58
CA ASP A 11 -17.95 -24.06 42.43
C ASP A 11 -18.70 -25.39 42.61
N GLY A 12 -18.12 -26.52 42.18
CA GLY A 12 -18.71 -27.85 42.26
C GLY A 12 -19.78 -28.13 41.19
N SER A 13 -20.11 -27.20 40.31
CA SER A 13 -21.09 -27.39 39.25
C SER A 13 -20.47 -28.14 38.05
N VAL A 14 -21.28 -28.93 37.37
CA VAL A 14 -20.86 -29.70 36.18
C VAL A 14 -21.15 -28.94 34.90
N ALA A 15 -20.18 -28.83 34.02
CA ALA A 15 -20.33 -28.26 32.68
C ALA A 15 -19.99 -29.30 31.61
N TYR A 16 -20.66 -29.22 30.47
CA TYR A 16 -20.51 -30.15 29.35
C TYR A 16 -19.85 -29.41 28.15
N LEU A 17 -18.55 -29.66 27.93
CA LEU A 17 -17.86 -29.15 26.75
C LEU A 17 -18.17 -30.07 25.56
N THR A 18 -18.88 -29.54 24.59
CA THR A 18 -19.24 -30.24 23.37
C THR A 18 -18.37 -29.74 22.20
N GLU A 19 -17.71 -30.66 21.54
CA GLU A 19 -16.88 -30.38 20.38
C GLU A 19 -17.42 -31.17 19.17
N VAL A 20 -17.68 -30.45 18.08
CA VAL A 20 -18.09 -31.02 16.79
C VAL A 20 -16.93 -30.89 15.81
N ARG A 21 -16.48 -32.02 15.27
CA ARG A 21 -15.44 -32.09 14.23
C ARG A 21 -16.03 -32.72 12.98
N VAL A 22 -15.95 -32.04 11.88
CA VAL A 22 -16.29 -32.55 10.56
C VAL A 22 -15.03 -32.96 9.84
N LYS A 23 -14.91 -34.26 9.52
CA LYS A 23 -13.80 -34.82 8.75
C LYS A 23 -14.26 -35.07 7.31
N ARG A 24 -13.42 -34.76 6.32
CA ARG A 24 -13.56 -35.20 4.93
C ARG A 24 -12.22 -35.70 4.44
N ASN A 25 -12.21 -36.83 3.77
CA ASN A 25 -10.97 -37.48 3.29
C ASN A 25 -9.87 -37.61 4.36
N GLY A 26 -10.25 -37.85 5.62
CA GLY A 26 -9.31 -37.99 6.74
C GLY A 26 -8.96 -36.69 7.45
N GLU A 27 -9.13 -35.52 6.84
CA GLU A 27 -8.79 -34.20 7.39
C GLU A 27 -9.97 -33.52 8.10
N ILE A 28 -9.67 -32.74 9.14
CA ILE A 28 -10.65 -31.95 9.88
C ILE A 28 -10.92 -30.66 9.10
N VAL A 29 -12.05 -30.59 8.41
CA VAL A 29 -12.47 -29.40 7.62
C VAL A 29 -13.25 -28.37 8.43
N HIS A 30 -13.80 -28.75 9.59
CA HIS A 30 -14.48 -27.83 10.50
C HIS A 30 -14.36 -28.32 11.94
N ARG A 31 -14.15 -27.37 12.86
CA ARG A 31 -14.11 -27.61 14.31
C ARG A 31 -14.84 -26.49 15.02
N GLU A 32 -15.80 -26.85 15.86
CA GLU A 32 -16.59 -25.90 16.66
C GLU A 32 -16.80 -26.50 18.05
N SER A 33 -16.67 -25.67 19.10
CA SER A 33 -16.88 -26.12 20.48
C SER A 33 -17.77 -25.14 21.24
N LYS A 34 -18.62 -25.68 22.14
CA LYS A 34 -19.48 -24.89 23.03
C LYS A 34 -19.68 -25.61 24.36
N THR A 35 -19.73 -24.83 25.46
CA THR A 35 -19.94 -25.37 26.81
C THR A 35 -21.40 -25.14 27.24
N PHE A 36 -22.02 -26.14 27.85
CA PHE A 36 -23.41 -26.12 28.32
C PHE A 36 -23.48 -26.51 29.80
N ALA A 37 -24.46 -25.96 30.50
CA ALA A 37 -24.74 -26.34 31.88
C ALA A 37 -25.51 -27.65 32.00
N GLN A 38 -26.23 -28.09 30.95
CA GLN A 38 -27.06 -29.31 30.95
C GLN A 38 -26.65 -30.23 29.80
N LEU A 39 -26.58 -31.53 30.11
CA LEU A 39 -26.23 -32.57 29.12
C LEU A 39 -27.21 -32.65 27.96
N GLY A 40 -28.52 -32.43 28.22
CA GLY A 40 -29.56 -32.43 27.19
C GLY A 40 -29.32 -31.34 26.13
N GLN A 41 -28.99 -30.13 26.56
CA GLN A 41 -28.65 -29.02 25.65
C GLN A 41 -27.38 -29.28 24.84
N ALA A 42 -26.38 -29.88 25.47
CA ALA A 42 -25.13 -30.29 24.83
C ALA A 42 -25.38 -31.28 23.70
N LYS A 43 -26.20 -32.33 23.96
CA LYS A 43 -26.61 -33.37 22.98
C LYS A 43 -27.42 -32.76 21.84
N ALA A 44 -28.41 -31.92 22.16
CA ALA A 44 -29.27 -31.27 21.16
C ALA A 44 -28.49 -30.38 20.23
N TRP A 45 -27.57 -29.57 20.78
CA TRP A 45 -26.68 -28.73 20.00
C TRP A 45 -25.74 -29.54 19.09
N ALA A 46 -25.10 -30.59 19.61
CA ALA A 46 -24.28 -31.52 18.86
C ALA A 46 -25.01 -32.08 17.65
N LYS A 47 -26.22 -32.64 17.87
CA LYS A 47 -27.05 -33.23 16.82
C LYS A 47 -27.47 -32.18 15.77
N SER A 48 -27.84 -30.97 16.21
CA SER A 48 -28.16 -29.86 15.30
C SER A 48 -27.00 -29.49 14.40
N ARG A 49 -25.79 -29.39 14.97
CA ARG A 49 -24.56 -29.03 14.20
C ARG A 49 -24.14 -30.15 13.27
N GLU A 50 -24.18 -31.40 13.72
CA GLU A 50 -23.89 -32.54 12.84
C GLU A 50 -24.89 -32.60 11.66
N LYS A 51 -26.20 -32.41 11.90
CA LYS A 51 -27.20 -32.35 10.84
C LYS A 51 -26.98 -31.18 9.88
N LYS A 52 -26.61 -30.00 10.40
CA LYS A 52 -26.30 -28.81 9.59
C LYS A 52 -25.09 -29.06 8.68
N HIS A 53 -24.08 -29.74 9.17
CA HIS A 53 -22.86 -30.02 8.40
C HIS A 53 -22.93 -31.29 7.56
N ALA A 54 -23.79 -32.27 7.92
CA ALA A 54 -24.06 -33.42 7.09
C ALA A 54 -24.89 -33.06 5.82
N ASN A 55 -25.78 -32.08 5.94
CA ASN A 55 -26.60 -31.60 4.81
C ASN A 55 -25.97 -30.44 4.04
N GLN A 56 -24.83 -29.95 4.47
CA GLN A 56 -23.99 -29.04 3.66
C GLN A 56 -23.15 -29.88 2.70
N GLU A 57 -23.78 -30.49 1.69
CA GLU A 57 -23.09 -30.54 0.41
C GLU A 57 -22.61 -29.13 0.10
N PRO A 58 -21.36 -28.93 -0.35
CA PRO A 58 -20.95 -27.63 -0.86
C PRO A 58 -22.05 -27.30 -1.89
N LYS A 59 -22.84 -26.25 -1.65
CA LYS A 59 -23.63 -25.66 -2.73
C LYS A 59 -22.63 -25.39 -3.82
N VAL A 60 -22.59 -26.29 -4.79
CA VAL A 60 -21.89 -26.06 -6.05
C VAL A 60 -22.68 -24.91 -6.67
N ARG A 61 -22.35 -23.70 -6.24
CA ARG A 61 -22.80 -22.50 -6.93
C ARG A 61 -22.29 -22.71 -8.34
N ARG A 62 -23.19 -22.72 -9.30
CA ARG A 62 -22.89 -22.89 -10.72
C ARG A 62 -21.77 -21.93 -11.07
N SER A 63 -20.53 -22.42 -11.01
CA SER A 63 -19.36 -21.71 -11.50
C SER A 63 -19.59 -21.45 -12.98
N LEU A 64 -19.28 -20.27 -13.44
CA LEU A 64 -19.24 -19.94 -14.85
C LEU A 64 -18.50 -21.03 -15.60
N GLY A 65 -19.20 -21.98 -16.22
CA GLY A 65 -18.82 -23.07 -17.14
C GLY A 65 -17.36 -23.53 -17.30
N ILE A 66 -16.39 -22.88 -16.67
CA ILE A 66 -14.96 -23.18 -16.71
C ILE A 66 -14.54 -23.64 -15.32
N LYS A 67 -14.47 -24.95 -15.09
CA LYS A 67 -14.11 -25.55 -13.79
C LYS A 67 -12.73 -25.13 -13.27
N ASN A 68 -11.76 -24.87 -14.17
CA ASN A 68 -10.40 -24.44 -13.81
C ASN A 68 -9.82 -23.56 -14.94
N PRO A 69 -10.02 -22.23 -14.90
CA PRO A 69 -9.47 -21.32 -15.90
C PRO A 69 -7.97 -21.15 -15.71
N THR A 70 -7.25 -20.77 -16.79
CA THR A 70 -5.85 -20.36 -16.66
C THR A 70 -5.75 -19.10 -15.79
N LEU A 71 -4.62 -18.93 -15.10
CA LEU A 71 -4.34 -17.73 -14.32
C LEU A 71 -4.46 -16.46 -15.18
N LYS A 72 -4.04 -16.52 -16.46
CA LYS A 72 -4.20 -15.40 -17.40
C LYS A 72 -5.66 -14.97 -17.54
N LYS A 73 -6.58 -15.90 -17.73
CA LYS A 73 -8.03 -15.60 -17.83
C LYS A 73 -8.58 -14.95 -16.56
N ILE A 74 -8.07 -15.37 -15.39
CA ILE A 74 -8.43 -14.77 -14.10
C ILE A 74 -7.92 -13.33 -14.01
N LEU A 75 -6.66 -13.10 -14.38
CA LEU A 75 -6.05 -11.76 -14.36
C LEU A 75 -6.79 -10.78 -15.29
N GLU A 76 -7.06 -11.21 -16.53
CA GLU A 76 -7.80 -10.43 -17.53
C GLU A 76 -9.23 -10.12 -17.06
N LYS A 77 -9.94 -11.11 -16.53
CA LYS A 77 -11.30 -10.95 -16.00
C LYS A 77 -11.31 -9.98 -14.80
N TYR A 78 -10.38 -10.16 -13.85
CA TYR A 78 -10.24 -9.28 -12.70
C TYR A 78 -9.99 -7.82 -13.14
N ARG A 79 -9.07 -7.63 -14.08
CA ARG A 79 -8.76 -6.30 -14.61
C ARG A 79 -9.98 -5.65 -15.27
N LYS A 80 -10.72 -6.40 -16.09
CA LYS A 80 -11.93 -5.91 -16.76
C LYS A 80 -13.04 -5.54 -15.76
N GLU A 81 -13.40 -6.44 -14.85
CA GLU A 81 -14.51 -6.22 -13.90
C GLU A 81 -14.19 -5.13 -12.88
N VAL A 82 -13.00 -5.16 -12.28
CA VAL A 82 -12.62 -4.18 -11.27
C VAL A 82 -12.41 -2.79 -11.87
N SER A 83 -11.90 -2.69 -13.12
CA SER A 83 -11.75 -1.39 -13.78
C SER A 83 -13.10 -0.78 -14.17
N ALA A 84 -14.13 -1.60 -14.42
CA ALA A 84 -15.49 -1.11 -14.70
C ALA A 84 -16.16 -0.48 -13.47
N ILE A 85 -15.85 -1.02 -12.26
CA ILE A 85 -16.38 -0.49 -11.00
C ILE A 85 -15.56 0.71 -10.51
N ARG A 86 -14.23 0.59 -10.62
CA ARG A 86 -13.29 1.60 -10.11
C ARG A 86 -12.04 1.66 -11.00
N PRO A 87 -11.64 2.85 -11.46
CA PRO A 87 -10.40 2.99 -12.23
C PRO A 87 -9.20 2.43 -11.46
N MET A 88 -8.46 1.55 -12.11
CA MET A 88 -7.31 0.89 -11.51
C MET A 88 -6.09 1.82 -11.53
N GLY A 89 -5.39 1.94 -10.40
CA GLY A 89 -4.17 2.72 -10.33
C GLY A 89 -3.09 2.13 -11.26
N ARG A 90 -2.32 3.01 -11.92
CA ARG A 90 -1.33 2.67 -12.96
C ARG A 90 -0.36 1.55 -12.57
N SER A 91 0.18 1.59 -11.35
CA SER A 91 1.13 0.58 -10.86
C SER A 91 0.50 -0.82 -10.75
N LYS A 92 -0.76 -0.88 -10.31
CA LYS A 92 -1.51 -2.13 -10.22
C LYS A 92 -1.81 -2.69 -11.60
N ASP A 93 -2.33 -1.88 -12.51
CA ASP A 93 -2.63 -2.30 -13.88
C ASP A 93 -1.36 -2.79 -14.61
N SER A 94 -0.25 -2.06 -14.47
CA SER A 94 1.04 -2.45 -15.04
C SER A 94 1.55 -3.79 -14.49
N ALA A 95 1.43 -4.02 -13.18
CA ALA A 95 1.85 -5.28 -12.55
C ALA A 95 0.99 -6.46 -13.03
N ILE A 96 -0.33 -6.27 -13.14
CA ILE A 96 -1.23 -7.32 -13.63
C ILE A 96 -0.92 -7.64 -15.10
N ARG A 97 -0.76 -6.62 -15.96
CA ARG A 97 -0.37 -6.81 -17.38
C ARG A 97 0.97 -7.51 -17.54
N TYR A 98 1.88 -7.29 -16.59
CA TYR A 98 3.13 -8.03 -16.58
C TYR A 98 2.91 -9.50 -16.24
N LEU A 99 2.16 -9.79 -15.17
CA LEU A 99 1.81 -11.15 -14.77
C LEU A 99 1.07 -11.92 -15.88
N GLU A 100 0.18 -11.26 -16.63
CA GLU A 100 -0.53 -11.85 -17.79
C GLU A 100 0.42 -12.41 -18.87
N LYS A 101 1.66 -11.92 -18.93
CA LYS A 101 2.68 -12.33 -19.91
C LYS A 101 3.67 -13.36 -19.37
N CYS A 102 3.63 -13.64 -18.07
CA CYS A 102 4.54 -14.59 -17.44
C CYS A 102 4.09 -16.03 -17.71
N GLU A 103 5.02 -16.97 -17.68
CA GLU A 103 4.78 -18.39 -17.88
C GLU A 103 3.72 -18.94 -16.93
N ILE A 104 3.77 -18.57 -15.65
CA ILE A 104 2.78 -18.97 -14.63
C ILE A 104 1.35 -18.63 -15.04
N ALA A 105 1.14 -17.60 -15.87
CA ALA A 105 -0.19 -17.21 -16.31
C ALA A 105 -0.82 -18.22 -17.29
N THR A 106 -0.03 -19.08 -17.91
CA THR A 106 -0.51 -20.14 -18.80
C THR A 106 -1.06 -21.35 -18.05
N MET A 107 -0.70 -21.51 -16.78
CA MET A 107 -1.11 -22.63 -15.95
C MET A 107 -2.58 -22.51 -15.54
N LEU A 108 -3.21 -23.67 -15.33
CA LEU A 108 -4.56 -23.72 -14.75
C LEU A 108 -4.50 -23.27 -13.29
N ALA A 109 -5.35 -22.33 -12.89
CA ALA A 109 -5.21 -21.62 -11.63
C ALA A 109 -5.30 -22.53 -10.39
N CYS A 110 -6.17 -23.54 -10.43
CA CYS A 110 -6.34 -24.45 -9.29
C CYS A 110 -5.22 -25.50 -9.20
N ASP A 111 -4.41 -25.65 -10.23
CA ASP A 111 -3.29 -26.61 -10.29
C ASP A 111 -1.96 -25.94 -9.88
N ILE A 112 -1.94 -24.61 -9.78
CA ILE A 112 -0.77 -23.86 -9.30
C ILE A 112 -0.48 -24.24 -7.85
N ASN A 113 0.74 -24.68 -7.60
CA ASN A 113 1.25 -25.03 -6.28
C ASN A 113 2.34 -24.04 -5.82
N ALA A 114 2.85 -24.21 -4.61
CA ALA A 114 3.84 -23.31 -4.04
C ALA A 114 5.16 -23.30 -4.85
N SER A 115 5.58 -24.46 -5.40
CA SER A 115 6.80 -24.54 -6.21
C SER A 115 6.72 -23.76 -7.51
N ASP A 116 5.53 -23.66 -8.12
CA ASP A 116 5.31 -22.88 -9.35
C ASP A 116 5.47 -21.38 -9.08
N ILE A 117 4.92 -20.92 -7.95
CA ILE A 117 5.06 -19.53 -7.50
C ILE A 117 6.52 -19.21 -7.18
N ILE A 118 7.22 -20.13 -6.49
CA ILE A 118 8.65 -19.97 -6.17
C ILE A 118 9.46 -19.87 -7.45
N SER A 119 9.20 -20.74 -8.42
CA SER A 119 9.88 -20.76 -9.73
C SER A 119 9.63 -19.46 -10.50
N HIS A 120 8.39 -18.96 -10.50
CA HIS A 120 8.06 -17.66 -11.11
C HIS A 120 8.88 -16.53 -10.47
N ILE A 121 8.94 -16.46 -9.15
CA ILE A 121 9.68 -15.40 -8.46
C ILE A 121 11.19 -15.53 -8.68
N ARG A 122 11.76 -16.75 -8.71
CA ARG A 122 13.16 -16.98 -9.06
C ARG A 122 13.49 -16.46 -10.46
N SER A 123 12.67 -16.80 -11.46
CA SER A 123 12.80 -16.27 -12.82
C SER A 123 12.70 -14.74 -12.86
N ARG A 124 11.78 -14.16 -12.08
CA ARG A 124 11.64 -12.71 -11.93
C ARG A 124 12.93 -12.05 -11.41
N ARG A 125 13.54 -12.68 -10.39
CA ARG A 125 14.79 -12.21 -9.78
C ARG A 125 15.98 -12.34 -10.74
N GLN A 126 16.06 -13.44 -11.50
CA GLN A 126 17.07 -13.64 -12.54
C GLN A 126 16.94 -12.60 -13.66
N ALA A 127 15.72 -12.19 -14.02
CA ALA A 127 15.45 -11.12 -14.98
C ALA A 127 15.74 -9.70 -14.42
N GLY A 128 16.36 -9.56 -13.22
CA GLY A 128 16.81 -8.30 -12.66
C GLY A 128 15.77 -7.56 -11.80
N ALA A 129 14.59 -8.13 -11.55
CA ALA A 129 13.62 -7.50 -10.65
C ALA A 129 14.16 -7.46 -9.22
N GLY A 130 14.04 -6.32 -8.53
CA GLY A 130 14.41 -6.20 -7.11
C GLY A 130 13.47 -6.99 -6.18
N PRO A 131 13.90 -7.29 -4.93
CA PRO A 131 13.09 -8.08 -3.98
C PRO A 131 11.71 -7.50 -3.70
N SER A 132 11.58 -6.18 -3.62
CA SER A 132 10.30 -5.52 -3.39
C SER A 132 9.39 -5.56 -4.62
N THR A 133 9.94 -5.52 -5.83
CA THR A 133 9.18 -5.68 -7.07
C THR A 133 8.65 -7.10 -7.19
N ALA A 134 9.48 -8.11 -6.89
CA ALA A 134 9.07 -9.51 -6.86
C ALA A 134 8.01 -9.77 -5.78
N ASN A 135 8.11 -9.11 -4.62
CA ASN A 135 7.08 -9.19 -3.58
C ASN A 135 5.73 -8.63 -4.03
N ASN A 136 5.70 -7.64 -4.91
CA ASN A 136 4.45 -7.13 -5.46
C ASN A 136 3.70 -8.18 -6.29
N ASP A 137 4.40 -9.07 -7.00
CA ASP A 137 3.77 -10.16 -7.74
C ASP A 137 3.00 -11.09 -6.77
N ILE A 138 3.62 -11.45 -5.62
CA ILE A 138 2.96 -12.23 -4.55
C ILE A 138 1.73 -11.50 -3.99
N VAL A 139 1.86 -10.20 -3.73
CA VAL A 139 0.74 -9.38 -3.21
C VAL A 139 -0.42 -9.37 -4.19
N TRP A 140 -0.16 -9.17 -5.49
CA TRP A 140 -1.22 -9.11 -6.49
C TRP A 140 -1.83 -10.48 -6.78
N LEU A 141 -1.05 -11.54 -6.86
CA LEU A 141 -1.56 -12.91 -6.96
C LEU A 141 -2.52 -13.21 -5.80
N ARG A 142 -2.12 -12.89 -4.55
CA ARG A 142 -2.97 -13.09 -3.37
C ARG A 142 -4.27 -12.29 -3.45
N VAL A 143 -4.21 -11.02 -3.81
CA VAL A 143 -5.40 -10.15 -3.91
C VAL A 143 -6.36 -10.67 -4.97
N ILE A 144 -5.84 -11.03 -6.15
CA ILE A 144 -6.65 -11.42 -7.30
C ILE A 144 -7.26 -12.80 -7.09
N LEU A 145 -6.48 -13.77 -6.61
CA LEU A 145 -6.98 -15.13 -6.36
C LEU A 145 -7.94 -15.18 -5.17
N ARG A 146 -7.74 -14.31 -4.16
CA ARG A 146 -8.72 -14.12 -3.07
C ARG A 146 -10.04 -13.57 -3.61
N TYR A 147 -9.99 -12.58 -4.49
CA TYR A 147 -11.17 -12.03 -5.16
C TYR A 147 -11.85 -13.10 -6.02
N ALA A 148 -11.10 -13.82 -6.84
CA ALA A 148 -11.62 -14.89 -7.70
C ALA A 148 -12.30 -16.00 -6.89
N ARG A 149 -11.73 -16.38 -5.75
CA ARG A 149 -12.32 -17.34 -4.82
C ARG A 149 -13.64 -16.84 -4.23
N ALA A 150 -13.70 -15.57 -3.86
CA ALA A 150 -14.88 -14.99 -3.22
C ALA A 150 -15.99 -14.64 -4.22
N ALA A 151 -15.63 -14.05 -5.36
CA ALA A 151 -16.58 -13.51 -6.33
C ALA A 151 -16.98 -14.52 -7.41
N TRP A 152 -16.10 -15.46 -7.74
CA TRP A 152 -16.31 -16.44 -8.83
C TRP A 152 -16.29 -17.89 -8.36
N ASP A 153 -16.29 -18.12 -7.04
CA ASP A 153 -16.25 -19.47 -6.42
C ASP A 153 -15.08 -20.33 -6.92
N LEU A 154 -13.93 -19.72 -7.25
CA LEU A 154 -12.73 -20.43 -7.68
C LEU A 154 -12.20 -21.30 -6.54
N PRO A 155 -12.06 -22.63 -6.69
CA PRO A 155 -11.61 -23.52 -5.61
C PRO A 155 -10.09 -23.49 -5.43
N PHE A 156 -9.51 -22.29 -5.18
CA PHE A 156 -8.07 -22.10 -4.97
C PHE A 156 -7.75 -21.94 -3.49
N SER A 157 -6.72 -22.66 -3.01
CA SER A 157 -6.20 -22.51 -1.65
C SER A 157 -5.20 -21.36 -1.58
N LEU A 158 -5.50 -20.32 -0.78
CA LEU A 158 -4.56 -19.22 -0.57
C LEU A 158 -3.31 -19.63 0.23
N MET A 159 -3.35 -20.74 0.95
CA MET A 159 -2.19 -21.30 1.66
C MET A 159 -1.01 -21.55 0.73
N VAL A 160 -1.28 -21.95 -0.51
CA VAL A 160 -0.26 -22.12 -1.56
C VAL A 160 0.62 -20.86 -1.73
N ILE A 161 -0.01 -19.67 -1.68
CA ILE A 161 0.71 -18.40 -1.78
C ILE A 161 1.44 -18.08 -0.48
N ASP A 162 0.86 -18.44 0.66
CA ASP A 162 1.45 -18.17 1.97
C ASP A 162 2.70 -19.05 2.17
N ASP A 163 2.63 -20.33 1.84
CA ASP A 163 3.75 -21.28 1.89
C ASP A 163 4.90 -20.83 0.95
N ALA A 164 4.56 -20.46 -0.30
CA ALA A 164 5.54 -19.92 -1.23
C ALA A 164 6.21 -18.64 -0.71
N ALA A 165 5.42 -17.73 -0.13
CA ALA A 165 5.94 -16.49 0.39
C ALA A 165 6.86 -16.68 1.61
N GLU A 166 6.62 -17.70 2.42
CA GLU A 166 7.46 -18.04 3.57
C GLU A 166 8.85 -18.50 3.12
N VAL A 167 8.93 -19.44 2.18
CA VAL A 167 10.17 -19.89 1.56
C VAL A 167 10.93 -18.73 0.92
N LEU A 168 10.23 -17.93 0.09
CA LEU A 168 10.83 -16.81 -0.64
C LEU A 168 11.37 -15.70 0.27
N LYS A 169 10.77 -15.50 1.45
CA LYS A 169 11.29 -14.59 2.49
C LYS A 169 12.54 -15.16 3.14
N ALA A 170 12.54 -16.45 3.49
CA ALA A 170 13.70 -17.12 4.05
C ALA A 170 14.91 -17.06 3.10
N GLU A 171 14.68 -17.25 1.80
CA GLU A 171 15.68 -17.11 0.74
C GLU A 171 16.04 -15.64 0.41
N LYS A 172 15.41 -14.64 1.04
CA LYS A 172 15.58 -13.20 0.78
C LYS A 172 15.28 -12.79 -0.68
N LEU A 173 14.53 -13.60 -1.40
CA LEU A 173 14.11 -13.31 -2.79
C LEU A 173 13.01 -12.27 -2.86
N ILE A 174 12.20 -12.15 -1.82
CA ILE A 174 11.18 -11.11 -1.67
C ILE A 174 11.38 -10.34 -0.36
N SER A 175 11.06 -9.05 -0.38
CA SER A 175 11.06 -8.20 0.82
C SER A 175 10.13 -7.01 0.64
N LYS A 176 9.75 -6.36 1.75
CA LYS A 176 9.18 -5.02 1.69
C LYS A 176 10.23 -4.05 1.15
N ALA A 177 9.79 -3.01 0.44
CA ALA A 177 10.67 -1.91 0.05
C ALA A 177 11.33 -1.31 1.29
N LYS A 178 12.64 -1.12 1.24
CA LYS A 178 13.35 -0.38 2.30
C LYS A 178 12.87 1.07 2.27
N SER A 179 12.58 1.62 3.43
CA SER A 179 12.27 3.05 3.52
C SER A 179 13.53 3.84 3.21
N ARG A 180 13.40 4.88 2.38
CA ARG A 180 14.51 5.79 2.07
C ARG A 180 14.66 6.79 3.21
N SER A 181 15.91 7.06 3.56
CA SER A 181 16.29 8.10 4.53
C SER A 181 17.23 9.15 3.90
N ARG A 182 17.44 9.09 2.56
CA ARG A 182 18.30 10.01 1.83
C ARG A 182 17.76 11.44 1.93
N ARG A 183 18.61 12.35 2.35
CA ARG A 183 18.35 13.79 2.35
C ARG A 183 19.39 14.48 1.46
N PRO A 184 19.04 15.52 0.69
CA PRO A 184 20.00 16.29 -0.05
C PRO A 184 20.95 17.02 0.92
N THR A 185 22.21 17.13 0.57
CA THR A 185 23.16 17.99 1.29
C THR A 185 22.97 19.44 0.87
N ALA A 186 23.46 20.39 1.70
CA ALA A 186 23.43 21.81 1.36
C ALA A 186 24.15 22.10 0.03
N GLY A 187 25.29 21.45 -0.22
CA GLY A 187 26.03 21.59 -1.47
C GLY A 187 25.29 21.04 -2.69
N GLU A 188 24.53 19.94 -2.54
CA GLU A 188 23.69 19.41 -3.62
C GLU A 188 22.53 20.36 -3.95
N LEU A 189 21.89 20.93 -2.92
CA LEU A 189 20.83 21.92 -3.10
C LEU A 189 21.35 23.18 -3.77
N ASP A 190 22.53 23.66 -3.41
CA ASP A 190 23.16 24.81 -4.05
C ASP A 190 23.45 24.54 -5.54
N LYS A 191 24.06 23.39 -5.86
CA LYS A 191 24.29 22.96 -7.25
C LYS A 191 23.00 22.91 -8.07
N LEU A 192 21.96 22.27 -7.53
CA LEU A 192 20.64 22.16 -8.19
C LEU A 192 19.99 23.53 -8.38
N THR A 193 20.08 24.41 -7.38
CA THR A 193 19.53 25.77 -7.43
C THR A 193 20.18 26.58 -8.55
N LYS A 194 21.51 26.62 -8.60
CA LYS A 194 22.28 27.31 -9.65
C LYS A 194 21.98 26.74 -11.04
N PHE A 195 21.90 25.41 -11.16
CA PHE A 195 21.60 24.74 -12.41
C PHE A 195 20.21 25.12 -12.93
N PHE A 196 19.20 25.06 -12.09
CA PHE A 196 17.83 25.38 -12.49
C PHE A 196 17.66 26.87 -12.74
N ASP A 197 18.25 27.76 -11.94
CA ASP A 197 18.19 29.21 -12.16
C ASP A 197 18.75 29.62 -13.54
N THR A 198 19.81 29.00 -13.95
CA THR A 198 20.43 29.27 -15.28
C THR A 198 19.58 28.68 -16.42
N ARG A 199 18.98 27.53 -16.20
CA ARG A 199 18.24 26.77 -17.21
C ARG A 199 16.81 27.26 -17.41
N ASP A 200 16.11 27.62 -16.34
CA ASP A 200 14.72 28.06 -16.37
C ASP A 200 14.60 29.35 -17.22
N LYS A 201 15.60 30.19 -17.21
CA LYS A 201 15.66 31.41 -18.03
C LYS A 201 15.87 31.17 -19.52
N ARG A 202 16.33 30.01 -19.95
CA ARG A 202 16.81 29.80 -21.34
C ARG A 202 16.04 28.75 -22.15
N ARG A 203 15.48 27.69 -21.55
CA ARG A 203 15.02 26.51 -22.30
C ARG A 203 13.83 25.74 -21.71
N SER A 204 13.38 26.05 -20.52
CA SER A 204 12.35 25.26 -19.86
C SER A 204 11.16 26.13 -19.50
N SER A 205 9.96 25.67 -19.85
CA SER A 205 8.70 26.26 -19.34
C SER A 205 8.42 25.86 -17.89
N ILE A 206 9.14 24.86 -17.35
CA ILE A 206 8.93 24.33 -16.00
C ILE A 206 9.85 25.09 -15.02
N PRO A 207 9.33 25.83 -14.04
CA PRO A 207 10.13 26.57 -13.05
C PRO A 207 10.68 25.60 -11.99
N MET A 208 11.67 24.79 -12.39
CA MET A 208 12.19 23.70 -11.58
C MET A 208 12.83 24.18 -10.28
N LYS A 209 13.41 25.37 -10.25
CA LYS A 209 13.95 25.97 -9.02
C LYS A 209 12.83 26.18 -8.00
N ASP A 210 11.75 26.81 -8.42
CA ASP A 210 10.62 27.09 -7.54
C ASP A 210 9.90 25.81 -7.10
N ILE A 211 9.68 24.85 -8.00
CA ILE A 211 9.07 23.57 -7.68
C ILE A 211 9.93 22.78 -6.69
N MET A 212 11.25 22.77 -6.83
CA MET A 212 12.16 22.11 -5.91
C MET A 212 12.10 22.72 -4.51
N TRP A 213 12.20 24.04 -4.38
CA TRP A 213 12.14 24.72 -3.10
C TRP A 213 10.74 24.68 -2.50
N PHE A 214 9.69 24.77 -3.32
CA PHE A 214 8.33 24.56 -2.86
C PHE A 214 8.14 23.16 -2.25
N ALA A 215 8.68 22.11 -2.88
CA ALA A 215 8.62 20.75 -2.33
C ALA A 215 9.33 20.64 -0.97
N ILE A 216 10.45 21.36 -0.77
CA ILE A 216 11.20 21.39 0.49
C ILE A 216 10.44 22.20 1.56
N HIS A 217 9.85 23.33 1.21
CA HIS A 217 9.19 24.19 2.19
C HIS A 217 7.74 23.75 2.51
N SER A 218 7.03 23.13 1.56
CA SER A 218 5.65 22.69 1.76
C SER A 218 5.50 21.24 2.20
N ALA A 219 6.54 20.42 2.07
CA ALA A 219 6.50 18.97 2.25
C ALA A 219 5.45 18.25 1.36
N ARG A 220 5.06 18.84 0.21
CA ARG A 220 4.06 18.24 -0.69
C ARG A 220 4.65 17.13 -1.54
N ARG A 221 3.81 16.13 -1.87
CA ARG A 221 4.18 15.12 -2.86
C ARG A 221 4.15 15.73 -4.26
N GLN A 222 4.97 15.23 -5.15
CA GLN A 222 5.06 15.73 -6.54
C GLN A 222 3.69 15.83 -7.25
N GLY A 223 2.82 14.84 -7.07
CA GLY A 223 1.47 14.90 -7.64
C GLY A 223 0.55 15.92 -6.96
N GLU A 224 0.75 16.19 -5.66
CA GLU A 224 -0.01 17.21 -4.93
C GLU A 224 0.40 18.62 -5.39
N ILE A 225 1.69 18.83 -5.67
CA ILE A 225 2.21 20.12 -6.17
C ILE A 225 1.55 20.50 -7.49
N THR A 226 1.40 19.55 -8.40
CA THR A 226 0.86 19.82 -9.75
C THR A 226 -0.68 19.90 -9.81
N GLU A 227 -1.36 19.52 -8.74
CA GLU A 227 -2.81 19.61 -8.62
C GLU A 227 -3.26 20.77 -7.69
N LEU A 228 -2.32 21.55 -7.17
CA LEU A 228 -2.61 22.67 -6.29
C LEU A 228 -3.29 23.79 -7.07
N LEU A 229 -4.49 24.24 -6.61
CA LEU A 229 -5.24 25.31 -7.22
C LEU A 229 -5.06 26.62 -6.46
N TYR A 230 -5.07 27.74 -7.15
CA TYR A 230 -5.11 29.07 -6.52
C TYR A 230 -6.36 29.25 -5.66
N SER A 231 -7.52 28.80 -6.15
CA SER A 231 -8.79 28.87 -5.43
C SER A 231 -8.85 28.06 -4.14
N ASP A 232 -7.94 27.11 -3.96
CA ASP A 232 -7.84 26.27 -2.75
C ASP A 232 -6.93 26.90 -1.67
N ASN A 233 -6.37 28.08 -1.93
CA ASN A 233 -5.46 28.78 -1.02
C ASN A 233 -6.18 29.88 -0.24
N GLU A 234 -5.90 29.96 1.06
CA GLU A 234 -6.41 30.98 1.96
C GLU A 234 -5.24 31.83 2.47
N GLU A 235 -5.19 33.09 2.04
CA GLU A 235 -4.10 34.01 2.32
C GLU A 235 -4.02 34.36 3.81
N SER A 236 -5.15 34.67 4.43
CA SER A 236 -5.22 35.12 5.83
C SER A 236 -4.63 34.10 6.80
N THR A 237 -4.76 32.82 6.48
CA THR A 237 -4.26 31.72 7.30
C THR A 237 -3.03 31.04 6.71
N GLN A 238 -2.61 31.40 5.49
CA GLN A 238 -1.56 30.72 4.72
C GLN A 238 -1.76 29.20 4.72
N THR A 239 -2.95 28.78 4.31
CA THR A 239 -3.29 27.36 4.19
C THR A 239 -3.73 27.04 2.76
N GLY A 240 -3.52 25.78 2.36
CA GLY A 240 -3.97 25.26 1.09
C GLY A 240 -4.74 23.96 1.26
N ILE A 241 -5.42 23.54 0.20
CA ILE A 241 -6.14 22.26 0.18
C ILE A 241 -5.48 21.33 -0.82
N VAL A 242 -5.22 20.10 -0.37
CA VAL A 242 -4.82 18.98 -1.24
C VAL A 242 -6.03 18.11 -1.49
N ARG A 243 -6.25 17.81 -2.75
CA ARG A 243 -7.25 16.82 -3.19
C ARG A 243 -6.60 15.44 -3.15
N ASP A 244 -6.98 14.59 -2.18
CA ASP A 244 -6.35 13.27 -2.02
C ASP A 244 -6.82 12.29 -3.08
N ILE A 245 -6.14 12.30 -4.20
CA ILE A 245 -6.39 11.42 -5.35
C ILE A 245 -6.00 9.96 -5.03
N LYS A 246 -5.26 9.72 -3.96
CA LYS A 246 -4.71 8.37 -3.63
C LYS A 246 -5.38 7.68 -2.45
N HIS A 247 -6.37 8.30 -1.80
CA HIS A 247 -7.05 7.65 -0.68
C HIS A 247 -7.81 6.40 -1.16
N PRO A 248 -7.63 5.22 -0.53
CA PRO A 248 -8.19 3.96 -1.04
C PRO A 248 -9.72 3.91 -1.01
N THR A 249 -10.36 4.66 -0.11
CA THR A 249 -11.83 4.63 0.09
C THR A 249 -12.52 5.92 -0.30
N ASP A 250 -11.85 7.06 -0.22
CA ASP A 250 -12.41 8.37 -0.52
C ASP A 250 -11.46 9.20 -1.40
N ARG A 251 -11.79 9.31 -2.69
CA ARG A 251 -10.99 10.08 -3.66
C ARG A 251 -11.28 11.58 -3.65
N ASN A 252 -12.33 12.00 -2.94
CA ASN A 252 -12.74 13.39 -2.87
C ASN A 252 -12.38 14.02 -1.53
N GLN A 253 -11.56 13.37 -0.72
CA GLN A 253 -11.15 13.91 0.57
C GLN A 253 -10.29 15.15 0.36
N LEU A 254 -10.84 16.30 0.71
CA LEU A 254 -10.13 17.58 0.75
C LEU A 254 -9.38 17.64 2.09
N ARG A 255 -8.08 17.86 2.04
CA ARG A 255 -7.25 17.97 3.25
C ARG A 255 -6.54 19.31 3.27
N ARG A 256 -6.85 20.12 4.28
CA ARG A 256 -6.19 21.40 4.50
C ARG A 256 -4.81 21.20 5.11
N PHE A 257 -3.83 21.95 4.65
CA PHE A 257 -2.47 21.96 5.19
C PHE A 257 -1.98 23.40 5.39
N LYS A 258 -1.01 23.55 6.27
CA LYS A 258 -0.34 24.83 6.54
C LYS A 258 0.86 24.99 5.62
N TYR A 259 1.03 26.17 5.04
CA TYR A 259 2.26 26.59 4.40
C TYR A 259 3.29 27.08 5.40
N THR A 260 4.58 26.90 5.12
CA THR A 260 5.61 27.77 5.71
C THR A 260 5.62 29.11 4.98
N PRO A 261 6.17 30.20 5.59
CA PRO A 261 6.26 31.49 4.93
C PRO A 261 6.94 31.43 3.56
N GLU A 262 8.05 30.67 3.45
CA GLU A 262 8.80 30.51 2.20
C GLU A 262 8.01 29.76 1.13
N ALA A 263 7.21 28.75 1.53
CA ALA A 263 6.34 28.05 0.59
C ALA A 263 5.24 28.98 0.07
N TRP A 264 4.68 29.83 0.94
CA TRP A 264 3.68 30.81 0.58
C TRP A 264 4.23 31.86 -0.41
N GLU A 265 5.41 32.40 -0.17
CA GLU A 265 6.10 33.33 -1.08
C GLU A 265 6.28 32.72 -2.47
N ILE A 266 6.60 31.40 -2.53
CA ILE A 266 6.74 30.72 -3.83
C ILE A 266 5.39 30.65 -4.56
N VAL A 267 4.28 30.40 -3.86
CA VAL A 267 2.94 30.40 -4.46
C VAL A 267 2.60 31.78 -5.00
N CYS A 268 2.80 32.84 -4.21
CA CYS A 268 2.47 34.23 -4.58
C CYS A 268 3.23 34.75 -5.80
N ARG A 269 4.44 34.24 -6.05
CA ARG A 269 5.24 34.70 -7.21
C ARG A 269 5.02 33.89 -8.50
N GLN A 270 4.18 32.85 -8.47
CA GLN A 270 3.81 32.17 -9.73
C GLN A 270 2.88 33.07 -10.58
N PRO A 271 2.87 32.90 -11.92
CA PRO A 271 2.20 33.83 -12.84
C PRO A 271 0.70 34.06 -12.59
N GLY A 272 -0.02 33.03 -12.10
CA GLY A 272 -1.45 33.12 -11.82
C GLY A 272 -2.35 33.15 -13.06
N ASP A 273 -1.83 32.81 -14.22
CA ASP A 273 -2.50 32.78 -15.51
C ASP A 273 -3.32 31.51 -15.77
N GLU A 274 -3.15 30.50 -14.92
CA GLU A 274 -3.92 29.26 -14.94
C GLU A 274 -4.55 28.98 -13.57
N ASP A 275 -5.54 28.08 -13.52
CA ASP A 275 -6.17 27.66 -12.26
C ASP A 275 -5.20 26.99 -11.29
N ARG A 276 -4.18 26.30 -11.82
CA ARG A 276 -3.16 25.60 -11.04
C ARG A 276 -1.94 26.46 -10.79
N VAL A 277 -1.41 26.38 -9.57
CA VAL A 277 -0.16 27.06 -9.19
C VAL A 277 1.02 26.55 -10.01
N PHE A 278 1.08 25.23 -10.25
CA PHE A 278 2.11 24.56 -11.05
C PHE A 278 1.48 23.65 -12.10
N PRO A 279 1.01 24.18 -13.25
CA PRO A 279 0.25 23.44 -14.26
C PRO A 279 1.14 22.54 -15.13
N PHE A 280 1.96 21.69 -14.50
CA PHE A 280 2.92 20.84 -15.19
C PHE A 280 2.63 19.35 -14.93
N GLU A 281 3.03 18.50 -15.89
CA GLU A 281 2.89 17.07 -15.74
C GLU A 281 3.90 16.54 -14.69
N PRO A 282 3.45 15.80 -13.65
CA PRO A 282 4.34 15.30 -12.59
C PRO A 282 5.55 14.52 -13.11
N ARG A 283 5.36 13.72 -14.16
CA ARG A 283 6.45 12.94 -14.75
C ARG A 283 7.54 13.82 -15.36
N SER A 284 7.16 14.95 -15.96
CA SER A 284 8.11 15.90 -16.54
C SER A 284 8.99 16.54 -15.48
N ILE A 285 8.41 16.92 -14.34
CA ILE A 285 9.15 17.41 -13.16
C ILE A 285 10.13 16.35 -12.67
N GLY A 286 9.69 15.12 -12.45
CA GLY A 286 10.55 14.03 -11.98
C GLY A 286 11.66 13.66 -12.97
N ALA A 287 11.38 13.75 -14.27
CA ALA A 287 12.38 13.52 -15.31
C ALA A 287 13.41 14.66 -15.38
N ALA A 288 12.96 15.93 -15.26
CA ALA A 288 13.83 17.09 -15.22
C ALA A 288 14.78 17.05 -14.00
N PHE A 289 14.23 16.74 -12.81
CA PHE A 289 15.01 16.61 -11.58
C PHE A 289 16.07 15.49 -11.69
N ARG A 290 15.69 14.31 -12.14
CA ARG A 290 16.61 13.18 -12.32
C ARG A 290 17.72 13.50 -13.33
N ARG A 291 17.37 14.19 -14.41
CA ARG A 291 18.36 14.62 -15.42
C ARG A 291 19.35 15.63 -14.85
N ALA A 292 18.88 16.58 -14.03
CA ALA A 292 19.74 17.53 -13.35
C ALA A 292 20.70 16.81 -12.38
N CYS A 293 20.20 15.90 -11.55
CA CYS A 293 21.04 15.09 -10.66
C CYS A 293 22.12 14.34 -11.42
N LYS A 294 21.76 13.71 -12.55
CA LYS A 294 22.72 12.98 -13.40
C LYS A 294 23.80 13.92 -13.98
N LEU A 295 23.42 15.11 -14.45
CA LEU A 295 24.37 16.09 -15.03
C LEU A 295 25.30 16.71 -13.99
N LEU A 296 24.85 16.80 -12.74
CA LEU A 296 25.59 17.37 -11.61
C LEU A 296 26.34 16.32 -10.78
N ASP A 297 26.34 15.06 -11.23
CA ASP A 297 26.94 13.93 -10.53
C ASP A 297 26.39 13.74 -9.11
N ILE A 298 25.08 13.96 -8.93
CA ILE A 298 24.37 13.75 -7.67
C ILE A 298 23.74 12.36 -7.69
N HIS A 299 24.29 11.45 -6.87
CA HIS A 299 23.88 10.06 -6.84
C HIS A 299 22.72 9.81 -5.87
N ASP A 300 21.84 8.88 -6.24
CA ASP A 300 20.74 8.34 -5.41
C ASP A 300 19.86 9.43 -4.77
N LEU A 301 19.65 10.57 -5.45
CA LEU A 301 18.71 11.60 -5.02
C LEU A 301 17.47 11.61 -5.93
N HIS A 302 16.29 11.46 -5.33
CA HIS A 302 15.00 11.47 -6.01
C HIS A 302 14.17 12.67 -5.59
N PHE A 303 13.25 13.12 -6.43
CA PHE A 303 12.37 14.25 -6.09
C PHE A 303 11.57 14.01 -4.79
N HIS A 304 11.18 12.77 -4.52
CA HIS A 304 10.47 12.44 -3.27
C HIS A 304 11.31 12.62 -2.01
N ASP A 305 12.63 12.57 -2.12
CA ASP A 305 13.54 12.78 -0.99
C ASP A 305 13.51 14.24 -0.48
N LEU A 306 13.05 15.18 -1.32
CA LEU A 306 12.80 16.58 -0.91
C LEU A 306 11.69 16.68 0.16
N ARG A 307 10.69 15.80 0.12
CA ARG A 307 9.68 15.72 1.17
C ARG A 307 10.26 15.14 2.47
N HIS A 308 11.23 14.23 2.39
CA HIS A 308 11.97 13.78 3.56
C HIS A 308 12.77 14.92 4.18
N GLU A 309 13.45 15.69 3.35
CA GLU A 309 14.17 16.90 3.76
C GLU A 309 13.25 17.90 4.44
N ALA A 310 12.10 18.22 3.82
CA ALA A 310 11.08 19.11 4.37
C ALA A 310 10.61 18.68 5.76
N THR A 311 10.23 17.39 5.88
CA THR A 311 9.74 16.84 7.13
C THR A 311 10.80 16.90 8.24
N SER A 312 12.07 16.58 7.90
CA SER A 312 13.19 16.66 8.84
C SER A 312 13.44 18.10 9.32
N ARG A 313 13.41 19.08 8.40
CA ARG A 313 13.57 20.52 8.75
C ARG A 313 12.51 21.01 9.72
N LEU A 314 11.25 20.58 9.56
CA LEU A 314 10.18 20.96 10.50
C LEU A 314 10.48 20.43 11.91
N PHE A 315 10.93 19.18 12.05
CA PHE A 315 11.34 18.64 13.36
C PHE A 315 12.59 19.35 13.92
N GLU A 316 13.58 19.65 13.06
CA GLU A 316 14.78 20.39 13.42
C GLU A 316 14.46 21.83 13.88
N ALA A 317 13.41 22.44 13.30
CA ALA A 317 12.88 23.73 13.73
C ALA A 317 12.09 23.66 15.05
N GLY A 318 11.88 22.45 15.62
CA GLY A 318 11.25 22.25 16.91
C GLY A 318 9.72 22.06 16.89
N TYR A 319 9.12 21.89 15.71
CA TYR A 319 7.69 21.56 15.61
C TYR A 319 7.40 20.17 16.21
N SER A 320 6.31 20.06 16.95
CA SER A 320 5.82 18.78 17.48
C SER A 320 5.30 17.88 16.36
N ILE A 321 5.16 16.58 16.63
CA ILE A 321 4.64 15.61 15.65
C ILE A 321 3.23 15.98 15.14
N VAL A 322 2.40 16.56 16.01
CA VAL A 322 1.04 17.01 15.67
C VAL A 322 1.09 18.21 14.71
N GLU A 323 1.98 19.17 14.98
CA GLU A 323 2.18 20.34 14.11
C GLU A 323 2.78 19.92 12.76
N VAL A 324 3.81 19.07 12.76
CA VAL A 324 4.40 18.53 11.52
C VAL A 324 3.35 17.80 10.66
N GLN A 325 2.39 17.13 11.30
CA GLN A 325 1.29 16.49 10.57
C GLN A 325 0.41 17.51 9.84
N GLN A 326 0.20 18.73 10.37
CA GLN A 326 -0.57 19.77 9.68
C GLN A 326 0.13 20.29 8.43
N PHE A 327 1.45 20.31 8.43
CA PHE A 327 2.23 20.65 7.23
C PHE A 327 2.25 19.49 6.24
N THR A 328 2.51 18.28 6.69
CA THR A 328 2.88 17.15 5.82
C THR A 328 1.71 16.27 5.39
N LEU A 329 0.60 16.29 6.12
CA LEU A 329 -0.57 15.44 5.94
C LEU A 329 -0.23 13.93 5.93
N HIS A 330 0.65 13.48 6.84
CA HIS A 330 0.87 12.05 7.04
C HIS A 330 -0.32 11.44 7.80
N ASP A 331 -0.86 10.32 7.31
CA ASP A 331 -1.99 9.64 7.93
C ASP A 331 -1.61 8.88 9.21
N SER A 332 -0.35 8.51 9.36
CA SER A 332 0.15 7.73 10.48
C SER A 332 1.36 8.37 11.14
N TRP A 333 1.30 8.52 12.46
CA TRP A 333 2.44 8.93 13.26
C TRP A 333 3.62 7.95 13.16
N GLY A 334 3.35 6.65 12.95
CA GLY A 334 4.40 5.67 12.68
C GLY A 334 5.22 5.99 11.43
N THR A 335 4.66 6.72 10.47
CA THR A 335 5.42 7.22 9.32
C THR A 335 6.30 8.42 9.69
N LEU A 336 5.86 9.25 10.64
CA LEU A 336 6.61 10.41 11.12
C LEU A 336 7.67 10.02 12.17
N SER A 337 7.50 8.90 12.89
CA SER A 337 8.42 8.47 13.95
C SER A 337 9.88 8.34 13.48
N ARG A 338 10.10 8.04 12.20
CA ARG A 338 11.45 7.99 11.60
C ARG A 338 12.20 9.33 11.60
N TYR A 339 11.50 10.44 11.80
CA TYR A 339 12.07 11.78 11.83
C TYR A 339 12.20 12.33 13.25
N THR A 340 11.64 11.64 14.25
CA THR A 340 11.61 12.10 15.66
C THR A 340 12.81 11.60 16.45
N HIS A 341 13.97 11.41 15.82
CA HIS A 341 15.20 11.07 16.53
C HIS A 341 15.74 12.27 17.30
N LEU A 342 14.95 12.73 18.27
CA LEU A 342 15.38 13.73 19.24
C LEU A 342 16.46 13.09 20.13
N ARG A 343 17.63 13.71 20.16
CA ARG A 343 18.62 13.37 21.18
C ARG A 343 18.14 13.90 22.52
N PRO A 344 18.24 13.13 23.62
CA PRO A 344 17.78 13.59 24.93
C PRO A 344 18.32 14.99 25.31
N GLU A 345 19.55 15.28 24.88
CA GLU A 345 20.23 16.56 25.14
C GLU A 345 19.59 17.75 24.41
N THR A 346 18.81 17.51 23.37
CA THR A 346 18.13 18.56 22.58
C THR A 346 16.70 18.82 23.04
N VAL A 347 16.19 18.03 24.00
CA VAL A 347 14.84 18.20 24.54
C VAL A 347 14.79 19.43 25.45
N LYS A 348 14.06 20.46 25.02
CA LYS A 348 13.83 21.65 25.86
C LYS A 348 12.80 21.32 26.94
N ILE A 349 13.18 21.51 28.20
CA ILE A 349 12.23 21.45 29.31
C ILE A 349 11.33 22.68 29.18
N ARG A 350 10.03 22.44 29.07
CA ARG A 350 9.04 23.51 29.05
C ARG A 350 8.67 23.81 30.53
N SER A 351 8.90 25.07 30.96
CA SER A 351 8.39 25.59 32.24
C SER A 351 6.89 25.88 32.14
#